data_41418cc0ac7ecdc36ecd451802102df6
#
_entry.id   41418cc0ac7ecdc36ecd451802102df6
#
_cell.length_a   1.000
_cell.length_b   1.000
_cell.length_c   1.000
_cell.angle_alpha   90.00
_cell.angle_beta   90.00
_cell.angle_gamma   90.00
#
_symmetry.space_group_name_H-M   'P 1'
#
loop_
_entity.id
_entity.type
_entity.pdbx_description
1 polymer ?
#
loop_
_entity_poly.entity_id
_entity_poly.type
_entity_poly.pdbx_seq_one_letter_code
_entity_poly.pdbx_strand_id
1 'polypeptide(L)'
;MLILIVSFVGLMLWGLPVAVGMAGGSLVYILVSGSVPDIVLAQRMISGIESFPLLAVPFFILAGNLMNIAGITGRIYNFAIALVGWMKGGLGQVNIIGSVIFSGMSGTAIADAAGLGTVEIKAMKEHGYSTEFAVGVTAASATLGPIFPPSLPFVIYGMMANVSIGALFVAGILPGLFLTLLMMLTVAYYARRNGWGGDVAFHWGRLGGASLEILLVLAFPMAVWLAVKAGASVNVAAITAFVVLLALDWRYNFSAVLALMAPVILIGGMTMGWFTPTEAAVAAVLWALFLGLVRYRSMTLKTLAKATFDTIETTAAVLFIVTAASIFAWLLTTTQAAQA
;
A
#
# COMPACT_ATOMS: atom_id res chain seq x y z
N MET A 1 23.44 19.45 20.53
CA MET A 1 23.12 19.08 19.16
C MET A 1 24.15 18.15 18.51
N LEU A 2 25.44 18.54 18.44
CA LEU A 2 26.50 17.71 17.83
C LEU A 2 26.53 16.29 18.40
N ILE A 3 26.40 16.14 19.71
CA ILE A 3 26.40 14.85 20.42
C ILE A 3 25.22 13.96 19.92
N LEU A 4 24.03 14.52 19.72
CA LEU A 4 22.86 13.79 19.24
C LEU A 4 23.10 13.21 17.83
N ILE A 5 23.60 14.04 16.92
CA ILE A 5 23.87 13.64 15.54
C ILE A 5 25.04 12.66 15.45
N VAL A 6 26.15 12.96 16.16
CA VAL A 6 27.35 12.11 16.14
C VAL A 6 27.08 10.75 16.77
N SER A 7 26.34 10.69 17.88
CA SER A 7 25.95 9.41 18.50
C SER A 7 25.01 8.61 17.61
N PHE A 8 24.00 9.25 16.99
CA PHE A 8 23.10 8.60 16.03
C PHE A 8 23.89 8.03 14.85
N VAL A 9 24.69 8.86 14.17
CA VAL A 9 25.49 8.42 13.01
C VAL A 9 26.50 7.35 13.41
N GLY A 10 27.17 7.50 14.57
CA GLY A 10 28.11 6.50 15.09
C GLY A 10 27.46 5.13 15.34
N LEU A 11 26.27 5.11 15.94
CA LEU A 11 25.50 3.88 16.15
C LEU A 11 25.06 3.25 14.81
N MET A 12 24.67 4.07 13.84
CA MET A 12 24.33 3.61 12.49
C MET A 12 25.55 3.01 11.76
N LEU A 13 26.71 3.64 11.84
CA LEU A 13 27.96 3.12 11.25
C LEU A 13 28.43 1.83 11.94
N TRP A 14 28.06 1.63 13.19
CA TRP A 14 28.31 0.38 13.91
C TRP A 14 27.36 -0.75 13.48
N GLY A 15 26.40 -0.47 12.56
CA GLY A 15 25.50 -1.48 12.00
C GLY A 15 24.18 -1.66 12.79
N LEU A 16 23.87 -0.79 13.73
CA LEU A 16 22.59 -0.86 14.46
C LEU A 16 21.43 -0.41 13.59
N PRO A 17 20.21 -1.01 13.74
CA PRO A 17 19.02 -0.56 13.07
C PRO A 17 18.72 0.93 13.34
N VAL A 18 18.15 1.62 12.35
CA VAL A 18 17.86 3.06 12.41
C VAL A 18 17.09 3.45 13.67
N ALA A 19 16.07 2.69 14.04
CA ALA A 19 15.26 2.94 15.23
C ALA A 19 16.10 2.88 16.52
N VAL A 20 16.99 1.87 16.63
CA VAL A 20 17.90 1.74 17.77
C VAL A 20 18.92 2.88 17.79
N GLY A 21 19.41 3.28 16.60
CA GLY A 21 20.31 4.43 16.45
C GLY A 21 19.66 5.74 16.91
N MET A 22 18.40 6.00 16.51
CA MET A 22 17.66 7.20 16.94
C MET A 22 17.37 7.20 18.44
N ALA A 23 16.86 6.09 18.98
CA ALA A 23 16.56 5.98 20.42
C ALA A 23 17.84 6.03 21.26
N GLY A 24 18.89 5.28 20.86
CA GLY A 24 20.19 5.24 21.53
C GLY A 24 20.92 6.59 21.48
N GLY A 25 20.95 7.25 20.31
CA GLY A 25 21.51 8.60 20.16
C GLY A 25 20.77 9.64 21.03
N SER A 26 19.44 9.52 21.11
CA SER A 26 18.64 10.36 22.00
C SER A 26 18.97 10.12 23.47
N LEU A 27 19.11 8.87 23.88
CA LEU A 27 19.51 8.51 25.25
C LEU A 27 20.89 9.04 25.59
N VAL A 28 21.89 8.84 24.72
CA VAL A 28 23.24 9.37 24.91
C VAL A 28 23.21 10.90 25.07
N TYR A 29 22.45 11.59 24.24
CA TYR A 29 22.29 13.03 24.33
C TYR A 29 21.71 13.47 25.69
N ILE A 30 20.63 12.83 26.14
CA ILE A 30 19.96 13.13 27.42
C ILE A 30 20.93 12.94 28.59
N LEU A 31 21.64 11.81 28.62
CA LEU A 31 22.59 11.48 29.70
C LEU A 31 23.80 12.44 29.75
N VAL A 32 24.32 12.81 28.59
CA VAL A 32 25.51 13.69 28.52
C VAL A 32 25.14 15.16 28.76
N SER A 33 23.98 15.61 28.24
CA SER A 33 23.58 17.02 28.38
C SER A 33 23.05 17.34 29.77
N GLY A 34 22.49 16.36 30.49
CA GLY A 34 21.83 16.55 31.79
C GLY A 34 20.68 17.57 31.81
N SER A 35 20.30 18.04 30.63
CA SER A 35 19.30 19.12 30.48
C SER A 35 17.86 18.63 30.53
N VAL A 36 17.63 17.32 30.37
CA VAL A 36 16.31 16.70 30.31
C VAL A 36 16.30 15.49 31.25
N PRO A 37 15.27 15.30 32.07
CA PRO A 37 15.13 14.09 32.89
C PRO A 37 15.04 12.83 32.04
N ASP A 38 15.68 11.73 32.46
CA ASP A 38 15.75 10.48 31.71
C ASP A 38 14.37 9.88 31.41
N ILE A 39 13.38 10.10 32.30
CA ILE A 39 12.01 9.64 32.13
C ILE A 39 11.34 10.20 30.86
N VAL A 40 11.78 11.37 30.38
CA VAL A 40 11.23 12.01 29.16
C VAL A 40 11.46 11.16 27.93
N LEU A 41 12.56 10.39 27.89
CA LEU A 41 12.77 9.41 26.80
C LEU A 41 11.58 8.47 26.66
N ALA A 42 11.24 7.77 27.76
CA ALA A 42 10.15 6.81 27.76
C ALA A 42 8.78 7.47 27.48
N GLN A 43 8.53 8.63 28.11
CA GLN A 43 7.27 9.36 27.91
C GLN A 43 7.07 9.78 26.45
N ARG A 44 8.11 10.30 25.79
CA ARG A 44 8.03 10.73 24.39
C ARG A 44 7.92 9.56 23.43
N MET A 45 8.60 8.46 23.73
CA MET A 45 8.48 7.23 22.94
C MET A 45 7.06 6.66 23.02
N ILE A 46 6.45 6.61 24.21
CA ILE A 46 5.08 6.12 24.40
C ILE A 46 4.08 7.07 23.73
N SER A 47 4.15 8.37 23.99
CA SER A 47 3.22 9.35 23.40
C SER A 47 3.31 9.42 21.87
N GLY A 48 4.45 9.01 21.30
CA GLY A 48 4.64 8.93 19.83
C GLY A 48 3.73 7.91 19.14
N ILE A 49 3.21 6.91 19.86
CA ILE A 49 2.32 5.87 19.33
C ILE A 49 0.89 5.92 19.89
N GLU A 50 0.64 6.75 20.87
CA GLU A 50 -0.70 6.93 21.49
C GLU A 50 -1.63 7.83 20.65
N SER A 51 -1.64 7.65 19.33
CA SER A 51 -2.53 8.41 18.46
C SER A 51 -3.51 7.49 17.73
N PHE A 52 -4.80 7.87 17.74
CA PHE A 52 -5.86 7.10 17.09
C PHE A 52 -5.59 6.82 15.59
N PRO A 53 -5.06 7.77 14.79
CA PRO A 53 -4.73 7.51 13.40
C PRO A 53 -3.67 6.43 13.18
N LEU A 54 -2.77 6.19 14.14
CA LEU A 54 -1.76 5.12 14.03
C LEU A 54 -2.35 3.71 14.08
N LEU A 55 -3.56 3.55 14.60
CA LEU A 55 -4.28 2.28 14.54
C LEU A 55 -4.57 1.87 13.09
N ALA A 56 -4.57 2.80 12.14
CA ALA A 56 -4.67 2.47 10.73
C ALA A 56 -3.51 1.58 10.24
N VAL A 57 -2.30 1.75 10.80
CA VAL A 57 -1.08 1.02 10.38
C VAL A 57 -1.24 -0.50 10.49
N PRO A 58 -1.54 -1.09 11.67
CA PRO A 58 -1.74 -2.53 11.79
C PRO A 58 -2.87 -3.05 10.91
N PHE A 59 -3.96 -2.30 10.76
CA PHE A 59 -5.09 -2.74 9.93
C PHE A 59 -4.77 -2.71 8.43
N PHE A 60 -4.03 -1.71 7.92
CA PHE A 60 -3.59 -1.71 6.52
C PHE A 60 -2.60 -2.85 6.23
N ILE A 61 -1.65 -3.11 7.14
CA ILE A 61 -0.72 -4.24 7.00
C ILE A 61 -1.51 -5.55 7.00
N LEU A 62 -2.45 -5.72 7.92
CA LEU A 62 -3.31 -6.90 7.98
C LEU A 62 -4.14 -7.06 6.70
N ALA A 63 -4.75 -5.98 6.21
CA ALA A 63 -5.52 -6.01 4.98
C ALA A 63 -4.66 -6.49 3.80
N GLY A 64 -3.45 -5.96 3.62
CA GLY A 64 -2.51 -6.38 2.58
C GLY A 64 -2.15 -7.86 2.67
N ASN A 65 -1.81 -8.35 3.89
CA ASN A 65 -1.49 -9.76 4.14
C ASN A 65 -2.70 -10.67 3.86
N LEU A 66 -3.90 -10.28 4.29
CA LEU A 66 -5.12 -11.04 4.05
C LEU A 66 -5.49 -11.08 2.57
N MET A 67 -5.38 -9.97 1.86
CA MET A 67 -5.64 -9.90 0.42
C MET A 67 -4.71 -10.82 -0.38
N ASN A 68 -3.45 -10.90 0.04
CA ASN A 68 -2.49 -11.82 -0.56
C ASN A 68 -2.92 -13.29 -0.37
N ILE A 69 -3.33 -13.68 0.84
CA ILE A 69 -3.81 -15.04 1.13
C ILE A 69 -5.17 -15.32 0.51
N ALA A 70 -6.02 -14.30 0.33
CA ALA A 70 -7.31 -14.42 -0.33
C ALA A 70 -7.22 -14.82 -1.81
N GLY A 71 -6.00 -14.87 -2.39
CA GLY A 71 -5.80 -15.16 -3.80
C GLY A 71 -6.16 -13.98 -4.73
N ILE A 72 -6.27 -12.78 -4.16
CA ILE A 72 -6.51 -11.54 -4.90
C ILE A 72 -5.32 -11.23 -5.79
N THR A 73 -4.09 -11.47 -5.32
CA THR A 73 -2.84 -11.27 -6.03
C THR A 73 -2.83 -11.93 -7.41
N GLY A 74 -3.22 -13.21 -7.50
CA GLY A 74 -3.31 -13.92 -8.78
C GLY A 74 -4.37 -13.36 -9.72
N ARG A 75 -5.48 -12.84 -9.18
CA ARG A 75 -6.56 -12.20 -9.96
C ARG A 75 -6.12 -10.86 -10.53
N ILE A 76 -5.44 -10.04 -9.73
CA ILE A 76 -4.84 -8.78 -10.17
C ILE A 76 -3.82 -9.05 -11.26
N TYR A 77 -2.95 -10.04 -11.08
CA TYR A 77 -1.96 -10.43 -12.07
C TYR A 77 -2.60 -10.82 -13.41
N ASN A 78 -3.60 -11.70 -13.38
CA ASN A 78 -4.33 -12.10 -14.60
C ASN A 78 -5.07 -10.93 -15.26
N PHE A 79 -5.63 -10.04 -14.47
CA PHE A 79 -6.25 -8.80 -14.95
C PHE A 79 -5.22 -7.88 -15.61
N ALA A 80 -4.07 -7.66 -15.00
CA ALA A 80 -2.99 -6.86 -15.56
C ALA A 80 -2.44 -7.47 -16.87
N ILE A 81 -2.33 -8.82 -16.96
CA ILE A 81 -2.00 -9.53 -18.20
C ILE A 81 -3.02 -9.21 -19.30
N ALA A 82 -4.32 -9.25 -18.99
CA ALA A 82 -5.36 -8.97 -19.97
C ALA A 82 -5.32 -7.53 -20.47
N LEU A 83 -4.93 -6.59 -19.60
CA LEU A 83 -4.89 -5.16 -19.91
C LEU A 83 -3.65 -4.76 -20.70
N VAL A 84 -2.46 -5.18 -20.30
CA VAL A 84 -1.17 -4.68 -20.86
C VAL A 84 -0.21 -5.77 -21.33
N GLY A 85 -0.49 -7.06 -21.11
CA GLY A 85 0.43 -8.16 -21.42
C GLY A 85 0.79 -8.29 -22.91
N TRP A 86 0.00 -7.71 -23.80
CA TRP A 86 0.24 -7.67 -25.25
C TRP A 86 1.23 -6.56 -25.68
N MET A 87 1.55 -5.61 -24.77
CA MET A 87 2.50 -4.54 -25.05
C MET A 87 3.95 -5.06 -25.13
N LYS A 88 4.84 -4.28 -25.72
CA LYS A 88 6.29 -4.62 -25.74
C LYS A 88 6.83 -4.66 -24.31
N GLY A 89 7.50 -5.76 -23.95
CA GLY A 89 7.91 -6.03 -22.58
C GLY A 89 6.71 -6.38 -21.69
N GLY A 90 5.74 -7.13 -22.23
CA GLY A 90 4.43 -7.39 -21.66
C GLY A 90 4.42 -7.70 -20.18
N LEU A 91 5.22 -8.66 -19.71
CA LEU A 91 5.29 -9.02 -18.28
C LEU A 91 5.93 -7.92 -17.41
N GLY A 92 6.84 -7.11 -17.96
CA GLY A 92 7.34 -5.94 -17.26
C GLY A 92 6.27 -4.84 -17.10
N GLN A 93 5.40 -4.67 -18.13
CA GLN A 93 4.25 -3.77 -18.04
C GLN A 93 3.20 -4.29 -17.04
N VAL A 94 2.95 -5.60 -17.06
CA VAL A 94 2.07 -6.30 -16.11
C VAL A 94 2.52 -6.08 -14.66
N ASN A 95 3.83 -6.18 -14.42
CA ASN A 95 4.43 -5.93 -13.12
C ASN A 95 4.10 -4.52 -12.60
N ILE A 96 4.28 -3.50 -13.43
CA ILE A 96 4.02 -2.11 -13.02
C ILE A 96 2.52 -1.89 -12.74
N ILE A 97 1.63 -2.35 -13.64
CA ILE A 97 0.18 -2.19 -13.46
C ILE A 97 -0.32 -3.03 -12.28
N GLY A 98 0.20 -4.25 -12.10
CA GLY A 98 -0.06 -5.09 -10.94
C GLY A 98 0.28 -4.37 -9.63
N SER A 99 1.47 -3.77 -9.55
CA SER A 99 1.92 -3.00 -8.40
C SER A 99 1.04 -1.76 -8.13
N VAL A 100 0.60 -1.03 -9.15
CA VAL A 100 -0.35 0.09 -8.98
C VAL A 100 -1.64 -0.37 -8.32
N ILE A 101 -2.23 -1.47 -8.82
CA ILE A 101 -3.49 -1.98 -8.28
C ILE A 101 -3.28 -2.53 -6.88
N PHE A 102 -2.20 -3.29 -6.66
CA PHE A 102 -1.89 -3.90 -5.37
C PHE A 102 -1.53 -2.85 -4.31
N SER A 103 -0.83 -1.78 -4.69
CA SER A 103 -0.54 -0.66 -3.79
C SER A 103 -1.81 0.04 -3.29
N GLY A 104 -2.85 0.11 -4.12
CA GLY A 104 -4.19 0.58 -3.73
C GLY A 104 -4.88 -0.24 -2.61
N MET A 105 -4.23 -1.31 -2.12
CA MET A 105 -4.74 -2.18 -1.05
C MET A 105 -3.77 -2.36 0.10
N SER A 106 -2.46 -2.51 -0.20
CA SER A 106 -1.44 -2.86 0.80
C SER A 106 -0.73 -1.66 1.42
N GLY A 107 -0.56 -0.58 0.66
CA GLY A 107 0.11 0.65 1.11
C GLY A 107 1.59 0.51 1.46
N THR A 108 2.24 -0.63 1.15
CA THR A 108 3.64 -0.90 1.47
C THR A 108 4.40 -1.54 0.31
N ALA A 109 5.66 -1.12 0.11
CA ALA A 109 6.55 -1.73 -0.87
C ALA A 109 6.89 -3.21 -0.53
N ILE A 110 7.00 -3.52 0.76
CA ILE A 110 7.37 -4.87 1.22
C ILE A 110 6.25 -5.86 0.90
N ALA A 111 4.99 -5.50 1.14
CA ALA A 111 3.86 -6.38 0.83
C ALA A 111 3.72 -6.62 -0.68
N ASP A 112 3.99 -5.63 -1.52
CA ASP A 112 3.99 -5.75 -2.97
C ASP A 112 5.12 -6.68 -3.46
N ALA A 113 6.35 -6.39 -3.09
CA ALA A 113 7.51 -7.19 -3.48
C ALA A 113 7.43 -8.65 -3.01
N ALA A 114 6.97 -8.89 -1.76
CA ALA A 114 6.84 -10.23 -1.20
C ALA A 114 5.61 -10.99 -1.72
N GLY A 115 4.53 -10.30 -2.01
CA GLY A 115 3.28 -10.87 -2.52
C GLY A 115 3.30 -11.07 -4.03
N LEU A 116 2.99 -10.00 -4.75
CA LEU A 116 2.87 -10.00 -6.20
C LEU A 116 4.23 -10.23 -6.88
N GLY A 117 5.29 -9.59 -6.38
CA GLY A 117 6.62 -9.63 -6.97
C GLY A 117 7.21 -11.03 -7.12
N THR A 118 6.93 -11.94 -6.19
CA THR A 118 7.41 -13.34 -6.29
C THR A 118 6.81 -14.07 -7.49
N VAL A 119 5.54 -13.85 -7.79
CA VAL A 119 4.83 -14.43 -8.95
C VAL A 119 5.37 -13.81 -10.24
N GLU A 120 5.55 -12.50 -10.26
CA GLU A 120 5.96 -11.73 -11.42
C GLU A 120 7.40 -12.03 -11.84
N ILE A 121 8.34 -12.07 -10.86
CA ILE A 121 9.73 -12.44 -11.12
C ILE A 121 9.81 -13.85 -11.71
N LYS A 122 9.06 -14.79 -11.15
CA LYS A 122 9.03 -16.17 -11.67
C LYS A 122 8.50 -16.19 -13.10
N ALA A 123 7.37 -15.56 -13.38
CA ALA A 123 6.78 -15.49 -14.71
C ALA A 123 7.70 -14.83 -15.73
N MET A 124 8.35 -13.71 -15.40
CA MET A 124 9.30 -13.05 -16.29
C MET A 124 10.50 -13.96 -16.62
N LYS A 125 11.05 -14.66 -15.63
CA LYS A 125 12.16 -15.61 -15.85
C LYS A 125 11.75 -16.76 -16.76
N GLU A 126 10.57 -17.32 -16.60
CA GLU A 126 10.03 -18.39 -17.46
C GLU A 126 9.82 -17.93 -18.92
N HIS A 127 9.62 -16.61 -19.14
CA HIS A 127 9.49 -16.01 -20.48
C HIS A 127 10.81 -15.42 -21.02
N GLY A 128 11.95 -15.75 -20.42
CA GLY A 128 13.27 -15.39 -20.96
C GLY A 128 13.77 -13.99 -20.62
N TYR A 129 13.14 -13.29 -19.66
CA TYR A 129 13.69 -12.04 -19.12
C TYR A 129 14.91 -12.34 -18.23
N SER A 130 15.89 -11.45 -18.24
CA SER A 130 17.03 -11.60 -17.33
C SER A 130 16.60 -11.46 -15.87
N THR A 131 17.27 -12.17 -14.98
CA THR A 131 16.95 -12.10 -13.53
C THR A 131 17.13 -10.68 -12.99
N GLU A 132 18.18 -9.98 -13.44
CA GLU A 132 18.49 -8.60 -13.05
C GLU A 132 17.36 -7.64 -13.43
N PHE A 133 16.83 -7.78 -14.65
CA PHE A 133 15.70 -6.96 -15.09
C PHE A 133 14.44 -7.29 -14.29
N ALA A 134 14.11 -8.58 -14.15
CA ALA A 134 12.91 -9.02 -13.43
C ALA A 134 12.91 -8.53 -11.96
N VAL A 135 14.04 -8.68 -11.26
CA VAL A 135 14.19 -8.18 -9.88
C VAL A 135 14.20 -6.65 -9.85
N GLY A 136 14.90 -6.01 -10.79
CA GLY A 136 15.01 -4.55 -10.87
C GLY A 136 13.67 -3.87 -11.11
N VAL A 137 12.86 -4.35 -12.05
CA VAL A 137 11.53 -3.77 -12.32
C VAL A 137 10.59 -4.01 -11.17
N THR A 138 10.60 -5.19 -10.55
CA THR A 138 9.77 -5.52 -9.39
C THR A 138 10.13 -4.66 -8.17
N ALA A 139 11.41 -4.47 -7.88
CA ALA A 139 11.86 -3.60 -6.80
C ALA A 139 11.49 -2.13 -7.06
N ALA A 140 11.60 -1.67 -8.30
CA ALA A 140 11.21 -0.32 -8.69
C ALA A 140 9.68 -0.12 -8.58
N SER A 141 8.87 -1.04 -9.14
CA SER A 141 7.40 -0.93 -9.12
C SER A 141 6.83 -1.02 -7.70
N ALA A 142 7.44 -1.82 -6.83
CA ALA A 142 7.02 -1.91 -5.43
C ALA A 142 7.12 -0.56 -4.69
N THR A 143 7.96 0.39 -5.17
CA THR A 143 8.00 1.74 -4.60
C THR A 143 6.73 2.56 -4.83
N LEU A 144 5.83 2.11 -5.70
CA LEU A 144 4.50 2.70 -5.87
C LEU A 144 3.63 2.51 -4.62
N GLY A 145 3.84 1.41 -3.86
CA GLY A 145 3.09 1.14 -2.63
C GLY A 145 3.09 2.27 -1.60
N PRO A 146 4.24 2.83 -1.25
CA PRO A 146 4.34 4.00 -0.37
C PRO A 146 3.79 5.31 -0.94
N ILE A 147 3.55 5.41 -2.24
CA ILE A 147 3.14 6.65 -2.92
C ILE A 147 1.66 6.60 -3.28
N PHE A 148 1.20 5.46 -3.81
CA PHE A 148 -0.18 5.29 -4.25
C PHE A 148 -1.10 5.04 -3.04
N PRO A 149 -2.26 5.72 -2.93
CA PRO A 149 -3.15 5.54 -1.77
C PRO A 149 -3.86 4.17 -1.78
N PRO A 150 -4.09 3.57 -0.59
CA PRO A 150 -3.67 4.05 0.73
C PRO A 150 -2.18 3.81 0.98
N SER A 151 -1.48 4.76 1.58
CA SER A 151 -0.05 4.71 1.85
C SER A 151 0.24 4.78 3.35
N LEU A 152 0.95 3.79 3.89
CA LEU A 152 1.38 3.79 5.29
C LEU A 152 2.29 4.98 5.64
N PRO A 153 3.30 5.34 4.84
CA PRO A 153 4.10 6.54 5.08
C PRO A 153 3.26 7.81 5.15
N PHE A 154 2.20 7.95 4.34
CA PHE A 154 1.32 9.12 4.41
C PHE A 154 0.48 9.16 5.69
N VAL A 155 0.07 8.00 6.22
CA VAL A 155 -0.61 7.93 7.53
C VAL A 155 0.32 8.43 8.63
N ILE A 156 1.56 7.91 8.67
CA ILE A 156 2.56 8.30 9.67
C ILE A 156 2.92 9.78 9.53
N TYR A 157 3.20 10.24 8.32
CA TYR A 157 3.53 11.65 8.06
C TYR A 157 2.38 12.58 8.42
N GLY A 158 1.16 12.23 7.99
CA GLY A 158 -0.02 13.04 8.26
C GLY A 158 -0.29 13.22 9.75
N MET A 159 -0.08 12.15 10.53
CA MET A 159 -0.18 12.20 11.98
C MET A 159 0.93 13.06 12.61
N MET A 160 2.19 12.86 12.23
CA MET A 160 3.32 13.59 12.81
C MET A 160 3.32 15.07 12.44
N ALA A 161 2.90 15.41 11.21
CA ALA A 161 2.85 16.78 10.71
C ALA A 161 1.50 17.48 10.97
N ASN A 162 0.52 16.81 11.61
CA ASN A 162 -0.85 17.30 11.83
C ASN A 162 -1.53 17.79 10.53
N VAL A 163 -1.34 17.05 9.41
CA VAL A 163 -2.01 17.32 8.15
C VAL A 163 -3.01 16.23 7.81
N SER A 164 -4.01 16.58 7.00
CA SER A 164 -5.06 15.63 6.61
C SER A 164 -4.49 14.43 5.83
N ILE A 165 -4.62 13.23 6.37
CA ILE A 165 -4.22 11.97 5.74
C ILE A 165 -4.99 11.75 4.43
N GLY A 166 -6.30 12.07 4.42
CA GLY A 166 -7.10 11.97 3.20
C GLY A 166 -6.62 12.90 2.09
N ALA A 167 -6.22 14.14 2.43
CA ALA A 167 -5.62 15.07 1.46
C ALA A 167 -4.27 14.55 0.91
N LEU A 168 -3.43 13.94 1.77
CA LEU A 168 -2.19 13.30 1.34
C LEU A 168 -2.44 12.13 0.38
N PHE A 169 -3.46 11.33 0.64
CA PHE A 169 -3.83 10.23 -0.25
C PHE A 169 -4.24 10.73 -1.64
N VAL A 170 -5.08 11.76 -1.70
CA VAL A 170 -5.47 12.38 -2.98
C VAL A 170 -4.25 13.00 -3.69
N ALA A 171 -3.38 13.68 -2.95
CA ALA A 171 -2.16 14.27 -3.48
C ALA A 171 -1.18 13.23 -4.05
N GLY A 172 -1.15 12.01 -3.50
CA GLY A 172 -0.30 10.91 -3.96
C GLY A 172 -0.70 10.30 -5.31
N ILE A 173 -1.96 10.47 -5.73
CA ILE A 173 -2.47 9.86 -6.98
C ILE A 173 -1.70 10.38 -8.19
N LEU A 174 -1.55 11.69 -8.34
CA LEU A 174 -0.92 12.28 -9.52
C LEU A 174 0.56 11.92 -9.64
N PRO A 175 1.41 12.06 -8.60
CA PRO A 175 2.80 11.57 -8.63
C PRO A 175 2.91 10.08 -8.89
N GLY A 176 2.03 9.27 -8.29
CA GLY A 176 1.98 7.82 -8.49
C GLY A 176 1.69 7.44 -9.95
N LEU A 177 0.72 8.08 -10.59
CA LEU A 177 0.41 7.87 -12.00
C LEU A 177 1.56 8.33 -12.91
N PHE A 178 2.18 9.47 -12.59
CA PHE A 178 3.34 9.97 -13.35
C PHE A 178 4.53 9.00 -13.27
N LEU A 179 4.84 8.50 -12.06
CA LEU A 179 5.89 7.50 -11.86
C LEU A 179 5.56 6.20 -12.60
N THR A 180 4.31 5.73 -12.55
CA THR A 180 3.83 4.57 -13.30
C THR A 180 4.11 4.74 -14.79
N LEU A 181 3.74 5.89 -15.37
CA LEU A 181 3.98 6.18 -16.79
C LEU A 181 5.48 6.14 -17.14
N LEU A 182 6.33 6.77 -16.31
CA LEU A 182 7.78 6.77 -16.53
C LEU A 182 8.36 5.36 -16.47
N MET A 183 7.92 4.53 -15.52
CA MET A 183 8.33 3.14 -15.42
C MET A 183 7.89 2.34 -16.64
N MET A 184 6.65 2.50 -17.10
CA MET A 184 6.15 1.84 -18.31
C MET A 184 6.94 2.23 -19.56
N LEU A 185 7.29 3.51 -19.70
CA LEU A 185 8.16 3.99 -20.79
C LEU A 185 9.57 3.38 -20.71
N THR A 186 10.11 3.28 -19.49
CA THR A 186 11.42 2.65 -19.25
C THR A 186 11.40 1.17 -19.66
N VAL A 187 10.37 0.42 -19.24
CA VAL A 187 10.19 -0.98 -19.66
C VAL A 187 10.05 -1.10 -21.17
N ALA A 188 9.27 -0.23 -21.81
CA ALA A 188 9.11 -0.21 -23.27
C ALA A 188 10.44 0.08 -24.00
N TYR A 189 11.29 0.95 -23.44
CA TYR A 189 12.63 1.21 -23.96
C TYR A 189 13.54 -0.02 -23.89
N TYR A 190 13.62 -0.67 -22.69
CA TYR A 190 14.41 -1.89 -22.55
C TYR A 190 13.89 -3.04 -23.40
N ALA A 191 12.57 -3.18 -23.53
CA ALA A 191 11.96 -4.19 -24.37
C ALA A 191 12.34 -4.02 -25.84
N ARG A 192 12.36 -2.78 -26.36
CA ARG A 192 12.80 -2.49 -27.73
C ARG A 192 14.28 -2.82 -27.92
N ARG A 193 15.12 -2.48 -26.93
CA ARG A 193 16.57 -2.72 -27.00
C ARG A 193 16.94 -4.21 -26.96
N ASN A 194 16.21 -4.99 -26.16
CA ASN A 194 16.47 -6.43 -26.00
C ASN A 194 15.62 -7.32 -26.92
N GLY A 195 14.79 -6.73 -27.79
CA GLY A 195 13.94 -7.49 -28.71
C GLY A 195 12.77 -8.21 -28.03
N TRP A 196 12.38 -7.84 -26.80
CA TRP A 196 11.24 -8.45 -26.12
C TRP A 196 9.93 -7.99 -26.74
N GLY A 197 9.12 -8.95 -27.20
CA GLY A 197 7.79 -8.71 -27.75
C GLY A 197 6.72 -8.52 -26.68
N GLY A 198 5.46 -8.71 -27.10
CA GLY A 198 4.36 -8.92 -26.17
C GLY A 198 4.35 -10.39 -25.73
N ASP A 199 4.21 -10.65 -24.43
CA ASP A 199 4.25 -12.02 -23.89
C ASP A 199 2.93 -12.75 -24.11
N VAL A 200 1.87 -12.01 -24.41
CA VAL A 200 0.53 -12.55 -24.69
C VAL A 200 0.00 -11.98 -26.00
N ALA A 201 -0.59 -12.84 -26.84
CA ALA A 201 -1.24 -12.38 -28.06
C ALA A 201 -2.38 -11.39 -27.75
N PHE A 202 -2.44 -10.32 -28.55
CA PHE A 202 -3.51 -9.36 -28.44
C PHE A 202 -4.87 -9.99 -28.79
N HIS A 203 -5.82 -9.90 -27.87
CA HIS A 203 -7.18 -10.38 -28.07
C HIS A 203 -8.21 -9.35 -27.60
N TRP A 204 -9.04 -8.86 -28.53
CA TRP A 204 -10.11 -7.91 -28.24
C TRP A 204 -11.05 -8.39 -27.13
N GLY A 205 -11.35 -9.69 -27.06
CA GLY A 205 -12.21 -10.26 -26.03
C GLY A 205 -11.62 -10.14 -24.63
N ARG A 206 -10.31 -10.36 -24.45
CA ARG A 206 -9.63 -10.21 -23.15
C ARG A 206 -9.56 -8.75 -22.74
N LEU A 207 -9.17 -7.87 -23.66
CA LEU A 207 -9.12 -6.42 -23.39
C LEU A 207 -10.52 -5.89 -23.10
N GLY A 208 -11.52 -6.28 -23.88
CA GLY A 208 -12.92 -5.89 -23.66
C GLY A 208 -13.45 -6.37 -22.30
N GLY A 209 -13.13 -7.61 -21.90
CA GLY A 209 -13.46 -8.13 -20.57
C GLY A 209 -12.82 -7.32 -19.44
N ALA A 210 -11.51 -7.09 -19.51
CA ALA A 210 -10.80 -6.28 -18.50
C ALA A 210 -11.32 -4.83 -18.46
N SER A 211 -11.59 -4.23 -19.62
CA SER A 211 -12.18 -2.89 -19.69
C SER A 211 -13.59 -2.84 -19.10
N LEU A 212 -14.39 -3.87 -19.32
CA LEU A 212 -15.73 -3.98 -18.70
C LEU A 212 -15.64 -4.07 -17.18
N GLU A 213 -14.68 -4.82 -16.65
CA GLU A 213 -14.43 -4.92 -15.21
C GLU A 213 -14.06 -3.55 -14.60
N ILE A 214 -13.20 -2.77 -15.27
CA ILE A 214 -12.88 -1.38 -14.86
C ILE A 214 -14.15 -0.51 -14.90
N LEU A 215 -14.91 -0.59 -15.99
CA LEU A 215 -16.13 0.21 -16.14
C LEU A 215 -17.17 -0.12 -15.06
N LEU A 216 -17.31 -1.39 -14.68
CA LEU A 216 -18.21 -1.80 -13.60
C LEU A 216 -17.75 -1.24 -12.24
N VAL A 217 -16.45 -1.26 -11.97
CA VAL A 217 -15.88 -0.70 -10.75
C VAL A 217 -16.05 0.82 -10.70
N LEU A 218 -15.81 1.52 -11.81
CA LEU A 218 -16.01 2.98 -11.92
C LEU A 218 -17.49 3.38 -11.97
N ALA A 219 -18.36 2.51 -12.45
CA ALA A 219 -19.80 2.73 -12.43
C ALA A 219 -20.38 2.75 -11.01
N PHE A 220 -19.74 2.09 -10.05
CA PHE A 220 -20.20 2.07 -8.65
C PHE A 220 -20.32 3.47 -8.04
N PRO A 221 -19.26 4.30 -7.95
CA PRO A 221 -19.38 5.65 -7.41
C PRO A 221 -20.31 6.55 -8.26
N MET A 222 -20.36 6.33 -9.58
CA MET A 222 -21.28 7.06 -10.46
C MET A 222 -22.75 6.71 -10.17
N ALA A 223 -23.05 5.42 -9.96
CA ALA A 223 -24.40 4.96 -9.62
C ALA A 223 -24.85 5.54 -8.26
N VAL A 224 -23.97 5.55 -7.26
CA VAL A 224 -24.23 6.17 -5.96
C VAL A 224 -24.54 7.66 -6.13
N TRP A 225 -23.70 8.40 -6.86
CA TRP A 225 -23.89 9.83 -7.10
C TRP A 225 -25.21 10.14 -7.83
N LEU A 226 -25.58 9.38 -8.86
CA LEU A 226 -26.84 9.53 -9.59
C LEU A 226 -28.06 9.26 -8.70
N ALA A 227 -28.00 8.20 -7.88
CA ALA A 227 -29.08 7.86 -6.96
C ALA A 227 -29.29 8.94 -5.89
N VAL A 228 -28.20 9.52 -5.38
CA VAL A 228 -28.26 10.65 -4.44
C VAL A 228 -28.86 11.90 -5.09
N LYS A 229 -28.50 12.19 -6.34
CA LYS A 229 -29.15 13.28 -7.10
C LYS A 229 -30.63 13.03 -7.37
N ALA A 230 -31.03 11.77 -7.47
CA ALA A 230 -32.44 11.38 -7.62
C ALA A 230 -33.22 11.40 -6.29
N GLY A 231 -32.61 11.81 -5.17
CA GLY A 231 -33.25 11.94 -3.86
C GLY A 231 -33.07 10.76 -2.92
N ALA A 232 -32.29 9.75 -3.29
CA ALA A 232 -31.94 8.67 -2.37
C ALA A 232 -30.94 9.14 -1.30
N SER A 233 -31.04 8.60 -0.07
CA SER A 233 -29.98 8.83 0.90
C SER A 233 -28.68 8.15 0.44
N VAL A 234 -27.53 8.75 0.74
CA VAL A 234 -26.20 8.26 0.32
C VAL A 234 -25.99 6.81 0.74
N ASN A 235 -26.40 6.46 1.98
CA ASN A 235 -26.26 5.11 2.51
C ASN A 235 -27.08 4.08 1.73
N VAL A 236 -28.34 4.39 1.41
CA VAL A 236 -29.23 3.50 0.63
C VAL A 236 -28.68 3.33 -0.78
N ALA A 237 -28.25 4.42 -1.42
CA ALA A 237 -27.66 4.39 -2.76
C ALA A 237 -26.40 3.52 -2.80
N ALA A 238 -25.49 3.71 -1.84
CA ALA A 238 -24.24 2.94 -1.75
C ALA A 238 -24.50 1.44 -1.49
N ILE A 239 -25.37 1.11 -0.53
CA ILE A 239 -25.72 -0.28 -0.23
C ILE A 239 -26.37 -0.95 -1.44
N THR A 240 -27.31 -0.28 -2.10
CA THR A 240 -27.99 -0.84 -3.27
C THR A 240 -27.02 -1.08 -4.43
N ALA A 241 -26.19 -0.09 -4.76
CA ALA A 241 -25.17 -0.24 -5.82
C ALA A 241 -24.19 -1.37 -5.49
N PHE A 242 -23.80 -1.51 -4.24
CA PHE A 242 -22.90 -2.56 -3.77
C PHE A 242 -23.53 -3.96 -3.87
N VAL A 243 -24.77 -4.11 -3.44
CA VAL A 243 -25.53 -5.39 -3.55
C VAL A 243 -25.71 -5.78 -5.01
N VAL A 244 -26.02 -4.83 -5.89
CA VAL A 244 -26.13 -5.09 -7.34
C VAL A 244 -24.79 -5.57 -7.91
N LEU A 245 -23.70 -4.91 -7.56
CA LEU A 245 -22.36 -5.31 -8.03
C LEU A 245 -21.97 -6.71 -7.53
N LEU A 246 -22.26 -7.04 -6.27
CA LEU A 246 -22.06 -8.38 -5.73
C LEU A 246 -22.90 -9.43 -6.45
N ALA A 247 -24.15 -9.13 -6.73
CA ALA A 247 -25.04 -10.04 -7.45
C ALA A 247 -24.55 -10.28 -8.89
N LEU A 248 -24.08 -9.24 -9.57
CA LEU A 248 -23.49 -9.35 -10.90
C LEU A 248 -22.21 -10.20 -10.86
N ASP A 249 -21.31 -9.96 -9.91
CA ASP A 249 -20.11 -10.78 -9.77
C ASP A 249 -20.43 -12.23 -9.43
N TRP A 250 -21.44 -12.48 -8.58
CA TRP A 250 -21.86 -13.83 -8.24
C TRP A 250 -22.41 -14.59 -9.46
N ARG A 251 -23.11 -13.87 -10.35
CA ARG A 251 -23.72 -14.44 -11.57
C ARG A 251 -22.71 -14.67 -12.68
N TYR A 252 -21.81 -13.69 -12.92
CA TYR A 252 -20.92 -13.70 -14.09
C TYR A 252 -19.49 -14.10 -13.73
N ASN A 253 -19.16 -14.20 -12.44
CA ASN A 253 -17.84 -14.61 -11.92
C ASN A 253 -16.69 -13.83 -12.57
N PHE A 254 -16.75 -12.51 -12.52
CA PHE A 254 -15.71 -11.63 -13.00
C PHE A 254 -14.36 -11.94 -12.34
N SER A 255 -13.26 -11.71 -13.06
CA SER A 255 -11.94 -12.12 -12.59
C SER A 255 -11.39 -11.20 -11.50
N ALA A 256 -11.62 -9.90 -11.59
CA ALA A 256 -10.99 -8.91 -10.73
C ALA A 256 -11.92 -7.82 -10.16
N VAL A 257 -13.21 -7.75 -10.53
CA VAL A 257 -14.13 -6.68 -10.11
C VAL A 257 -14.12 -6.48 -8.59
N LEU A 258 -14.29 -7.55 -7.82
CA LEU A 258 -14.29 -7.45 -6.36
C LEU A 258 -12.91 -7.12 -5.79
N ALA A 259 -11.83 -7.57 -6.42
CA ALA A 259 -10.48 -7.19 -6.03
C ALA A 259 -10.23 -5.69 -6.26
N LEU A 260 -10.64 -5.18 -7.42
CA LEU A 260 -10.53 -3.75 -7.79
C LEU A 260 -11.45 -2.84 -6.96
N MET A 261 -12.49 -3.39 -6.33
CA MET A 261 -13.35 -2.61 -5.41
C MET A 261 -12.64 -2.18 -4.13
N ALA A 262 -11.57 -2.88 -3.70
CA ALA A 262 -10.87 -2.52 -2.48
C ALA A 262 -10.32 -1.06 -2.47
N PRO A 263 -9.54 -0.61 -3.48
CA PRO A 263 -9.13 0.79 -3.57
C PRO A 263 -10.31 1.77 -3.64
N VAL A 264 -11.40 1.39 -4.33
CA VAL A 264 -12.57 2.26 -4.47
C VAL A 264 -13.30 2.44 -3.14
N ILE A 265 -13.47 1.37 -2.36
CA ILE A 265 -14.04 1.43 -1.01
C ILE A 265 -13.19 2.31 -0.11
N LEU A 266 -11.87 2.13 -0.14
CA LEU A 266 -10.94 2.86 0.71
C LEU A 266 -10.90 4.35 0.35
N ILE A 267 -10.51 4.66 -0.88
CA ILE A 267 -10.34 6.05 -1.34
C ILE A 267 -11.69 6.76 -1.42
N GLY A 268 -12.70 6.09 -2.01
CA GLY A 268 -14.04 6.64 -2.15
C GLY A 268 -14.70 6.92 -0.80
N GLY A 269 -14.61 5.98 0.15
CA GLY A 269 -15.18 6.16 1.49
C GLY A 269 -14.55 7.32 2.26
N MET A 270 -13.22 7.48 2.15
CA MET A 270 -12.52 8.61 2.79
C MET A 270 -12.79 9.95 2.10
N THR A 271 -12.83 10.00 0.77
CA THR A 271 -13.09 11.26 0.03
C THR A 271 -14.53 11.73 0.17
N MET A 272 -15.48 10.80 0.35
CA MET A 272 -16.88 11.11 0.64
C MET A 272 -17.13 11.41 2.14
N GLY A 273 -16.09 11.30 2.99
CA GLY A 273 -16.21 11.53 4.43
C GLY A 273 -16.95 10.45 5.20
N TRP A 274 -17.11 9.25 4.64
CA TRP A 274 -17.75 8.12 5.33
C TRP A 274 -16.82 7.44 6.32
N PHE A 275 -15.54 7.43 6.02
CA PHE A 275 -14.52 6.76 6.80
C PHE A 275 -13.37 7.70 7.14
N THR A 276 -12.93 7.64 8.39
CA THR A 276 -11.59 8.06 8.77
C THR A 276 -10.56 7.06 8.21
N PRO A 277 -9.28 7.40 8.11
CA PRO A 277 -8.25 6.46 7.65
C PRO A 277 -8.22 5.15 8.43
N THR A 278 -8.49 5.19 9.74
CA THR A 278 -8.54 4.01 10.60
C THR A 278 -9.75 3.12 10.27
N GLU A 279 -10.93 3.72 10.12
CA GLU A 279 -12.15 2.99 9.73
C GLU A 279 -12.03 2.42 8.31
N ALA A 280 -11.41 3.14 7.39
CA ALA A 280 -11.11 2.64 6.05
C ALA A 280 -10.21 1.41 6.09
N ALA A 281 -9.16 1.41 6.94
CA ALA A 281 -8.29 0.27 7.12
C ALA A 281 -9.04 -0.95 7.68
N VAL A 282 -9.94 -0.76 8.65
CA VAL A 282 -10.81 -1.82 9.17
C VAL A 282 -11.75 -2.34 8.08
N ALA A 283 -12.36 -1.46 7.28
CA ALA A 283 -13.20 -1.84 6.16
C ALA A 283 -12.43 -2.70 5.13
N ALA A 284 -11.15 -2.37 4.86
CA ALA A 284 -10.29 -3.19 4.00
C ALA A 284 -10.04 -4.58 4.57
N VAL A 285 -9.81 -4.71 5.88
CA VAL A 285 -9.66 -6.01 6.55
C VAL A 285 -10.94 -6.82 6.41
N LEU A 286 -12.11 -6.23 6.72
CA LEU A 286 -13.41 -6.91 6.59
C LEU A 286 -13.67 -7.33 5.14
N TRP A 287 -13.32 -6.50 4.18
CA TRP A 287 -13.43 -6.82 2.75
C TRP A 287 -12.54 -7.99 2.36
N ALA A 288 -11.26 -8.00 2.78
CA ALA A 288 -10.34 -9.09 2.51
C ALA A 288 -10.81 -10.41 3.15
N LEU A 289 -11.33 -10.37 4.38
CA LEU A 289 -11.93 -11.52 5.04
C LEU A 289 -13.16 -12.04 4.30
N PHE A 290 -14.06 -11.15 3.89
CA PHE A 290 -15.23 -11.53 3.09
C PHE A 290 -14.82 -12.22 1.79
N LEU A 291 -13.87 -11.64 1.05
CA LEU A 291 -13.38 -12.25 -0.18
C LEU A 291 -12.72 -13.61 0.06
N GLY A 292 -11.84 -13.70 1.05
CA GLY A 292 -11.06 -14.90 1.33
C GLY A 292 -11.88 -16.05 1.94
N LEU A 293 -12.84 -15.75 2.82
CA LEU A 293 -13.64 -16.76 3.52
C LEU A 293 -14.92 -17.13 2.78
N VAL A 294 -15.61 -16.14 2.24
CA VAL A 294 -16.97 -16.33 1.67
C VAL A 294 -16.91 -16.50 0.16
N ARG A 295 -16.30 -15.55 -0.55
CA ARG A 295 -16.36 -15.52 -2.02
C ARG A 295 -15.38 -16.49 -2.67
N TYR A 296 -14.11 -16.48 -2.28
CA TYR A 296 -13.05 -17.29 -2.89
C TYR A 296 -12.74 -18.57 -2.12
N ARG A 297 -13.10 -18.63 -0.84
CA ARG A 297 -12.89 -19.79 0.05
C ARG A 297 -11.44 -20.27 0.05
N SER A 298 -10.50 -19.34 -0.04
CA SER A 298 -9.06 -19.60 -0.12
C SER A 298 -8.38 -19.57 1.25
N MET A 299 -9.02 -18.97 2.26
CA MET A 299 -8.46 -18.82 3.59
C MET A 299 -8.81 -20.00 4.50
N THR A 300 -7.83 -20.41 5.28
CA THR A 300 -7.96 -21.38 6.40
C THR A 300 -7.60 -20.69 7.71
N LEU A 301 -8.04 -21.24 8.85
CA LEU A 301 -7.66 -20.72 10.16
C LEU A 301 -6.13 -20.64 10.34
N LYS A 302 -5.40 -21.60 9.78
CA LYS A 302 -3.93 -21.65 9.84
C LYS A 302 -3.31 -20.48 9.05
N THR A 303 -3.81 -20.21 7.84
CA THR A 303 -3.30 -19.08 7.02
C THR A 303 -3.69 -17.74 7.62
N LEU A 304 -4.88 -17.65 8.22
CA LEU A 304 -5.33 -16.45 8.94
C LEU A 304 -4.44 -16.15 10.15
N ALA A 305 -4.18 -17.16 10.99
CA ALA A 305 -3.28 -17.01 12.12
C ALA A 305 -1.88 -16.57 11.68
N LYS A 306 -1.32 -17.19 10.62
CA LYS A 306 -0.03 -16.77 10.07
C LYS A 306 -0.04 -15.29 9.63
N ALA A 307 -1.04 -14.88 8.85
CA ALA A 307 -1.15 -13.47 8.42
C ALA A 307 -1.22 -12.50 9.60
N THR A 308 -1.90 -12.90 10.67
CA THR A 308 -1.99 -12.08 11.88
C THR A 308 -0.62 -11.97 12.57
N PHE A 309 0.14 -13.07 12.71
CA PHE A 309 1.49 -13.01 13.27
C PHE A 309 2.46 -12.20 12.42
N ASP A 310 2.46 -12.40 11.11
CA ASP A 310 3.29 -11.61 10.17
C ASP A 310 2.94 -10.11 10.26
N THR A 311 1.66 -9.80 10.48
CA THR A 311 1.19 -8.42 10.71
C THR A 311 1.70 -7.84 12.02
N ILE A 312 1.66 -8.61 13.11
CA ILE A 312 2.16 -8.16 14.42
C ILE A 312 3.65 -7.83 14.33
N GLU A 313 4.45 -8.72 13.72
CA GLU A 313 5.89 -8.52 13.55
C GLU A 313 6.20 -7.25 12.75
N THR A 314 5.55 -7.10 11.59
CA THR A 314 5.75 -5.91 10.74
C THR A 314 5.29 -4.63 11.43
N THR A 315 4.12 -4.67 12.10
CA THR A 315 3.59 -3.53 12.84
C THR A 315 4.52 -3.11 13.98
N ALA A 316 5.02 -4.08 14.76
CA ALA A 316 5.94 -3.80 15.85
C ALA A 316 7.22 -3.10 15.35
N ALA A 317 7.79 -3.57 14.23
CA ALA A 317 8.96 -2.95 13.62
C ALA A 317 8.68 -1.50 13.17
N VAL A 318 7.55 -1.26 12.49
CA VAL A 318 7.16 0.07 12.02
C VAL A 318 6.89 1.02 13.19
N LEU A 319 6.09 0.59 14.17
CA LEU A 319 5.78 1.44 15.33
C LEU A 319 7.02 1.70 16.19
N PHE A 320 7.97 0.77 16.29
CA PHE A 320 9.23 1.00 16.97
C PHE A 320 10.06 2.11 16.31
N ILE A 321 10.06 2.18 14.96
CA ILE A 321 10.69 3.29 14.24
C ILE A 321 9.98 4.62 14.56
N VAL A 322 8.65 4.62 14.61
CA VAL A 322 7.86 5.83 14.92
C VAL A 322 8.13 6.33 16.33
N THR A 323 8.20 5.43 17.33
CA THR A 323 8.53 5.80 18.73
C THR A 323 9.91 6.42 18.84
N ALA A 324 10.92 5.81 18.19
CA ALA A 324 12.28 6.30 18.19
C ALA A 324 12.40 7.64 17.45
N ALA A 325 11.69 7.80 16.33
CA ALA A 325 11.64 9.04 15.58
C ALA A 325 10.98 10.17 16.38
N SER A 326 9.96 9.87 17.19
CA SER A 326 9.24 10.86 18.00
C SER A 326 10.15 11.55 19.01
N ILE A 327 10.94 10.79 19.79
CA ILE A 327 11.90 11.37 20.75
C ILE A 327 13.03 12.09 20.02
N PHE A 328 13.54 11.52 18.94
CA PHE A 328 14.63 12.14 18.17
C PHE A 328 14.21 13.49 17.58
N ALA A 329 13.02 13.55 16.95
CA ALA A 329 12.44 14.78 16.41
C ALA A 329 12.18 15.83 17.49
N TRP A 330 11.67 15.40 18.67
CA TRP A 330 11.46 16.31 19.80
C TRP A 330 12.78 16.93 20.29
N LEU A 331 13.85 16.16 20.38
CA LEU A 331 15.17 16.68 20.75
C LEU A 331 15.71 17.64 19.67
N LEU A 332 15.54 17.34 18.39
CA LEU A 332 15.95 18.25 17.32
C LEU A 332 15.20 19.59 17.37
N THR A 333 13.92 19.58 17.70
CA THR A 333 13.12 20.81 17.82
C THR A 333 13.47 21.60 19.06
N THR A 334 13.64 20.95 20.21
CA THR A 334 13.96 21.62 21.49
C THR A 334 15.38 22.20 21.50
N THR A 335 16.31 21.59 20.77
CA THR A 335 17.68 22.10 20.60
C THR A 335 17.82 23.15 19.50
N GLN A 336 16.69 23.55 18.85
CA GLN A 336 16.65 24.49 17.72
C GLN A 336 17.58 24.10 16.56
N ALA A 337 17.80 22.81 16.39
CA ALA A 337 18.74 22.25 15.41
C ALA A 337 18.40 22.59 13.95
N ALA A 338 17.11 22.82 13.67
CA ALA A 338 16.62 23.20 12.34
C ALA A 338 16.86 24.68 11.99
N GLN A 339 17.26 25.51 12.94
CA GLN A 339 17.47 26.95 12.79
C GLN A 339 18.95 27.34 12.80
N ALA A 340 19.84 26.42 13.14
CA ALA A 340 21.30 26.59 13.17
C ALA A 340 21.94 26.00 11.91
#